data_5b6c599c04bf1cc1995892ab585f996a
#
_entry.id   5b6c599c04bf1cc1995892ab585f996a
#
_cell.length_a   1.000
_cell.length_b   1.000
_cell.length_c   1.000
_cell.angle_alpha   90.00
_cell.angle_beta   90.00
_cell.angle_gamma   90.00
#
_symmetry.space_group_name_H-M   'P 1'
#
loop_
_entity.id
_entity.type
_entity.pdbx_description
1 polymer ?
#
loop_
_entity_poly.entity_id
_entity_poly.type
_entity_poly.pdbx_seq_one_letter_code
_entity_poly.pdbx_strand_id
1 'polypeptide(L)'
;MNNGCYGLTKGQDSATADAGSISKGGNSNPFQAIDIASLGMELGATYVARSFSGDKAQLIPLIKAGLAHKGFALIDVISPCVTFNNNAGSTKSYDYTREHIEATGSIDLVPMKSEIVHDQPTGTTQSITLHDDDEIAVHKLHREWDPTDKQSASARMNRAKADGEILTGLIYVSNDYNDLVGMLNMSERPMNELTEKELCPGQKVLDEINAGFR
;
A
#
# COMPACT_ATOMS: atom_id res chain seq x y z
N MET A 1 -9.39 -0.08 4.48
CA MET A 1 -9.50 0.22 5.92
C MET A 1 -9.71 -1.09 6.67
N ASN A 2 -8.81 -1.43 7.57
CA ASN A 2 -8.81 -2.70 8.32
C ASN A 2 -9.05 -2.39 9.81
N ASN A 3 -10.24 -2.71 10.29
CA ASN A 3 -10.65 -2.50 11.68
C ASN A 3 -10.94 -3.79 12.44
N GLY A 4 -10.76 -4.95 11.80
CA GLY A 4 -10.97 -6.26 12.41
C GLY A 4 -12.42 -6.60 12.76
N CYS A 5 -13.40 -5.78 12.39
CA CYS A 5 -14.81 -6.04 12.73
C CYS A 5 -15.78 -5.55 11.65
N TYR A 6 -17.01 -6.10 11.69
CA TYR A 6 -18.14 -5.63 10.89
C TYR A 6 -18.97 -4.63 11.70
N GLY A 7 -18.86 -3.33 11.40
CA GLY A 7 -19.53 -2.27 12.15
C GLY A 7 -21.05 -2.24 11.96
N LEU A 8 -21.53 -2.45 10.73
CA LEU A 8 -22.95 -2.38 10.40
C LEU A 8 -23.79 -3.42 11.20
N THR A 9 -23.26 -4.60 11.40
CA THR A 9 -23.90 -5.70 12.10
C THR A 9 -23.56 -5.75 13.60
N LYS A 10 -23.00 -4.65 14.13
CA LYS A 10 -22.71 -4.38 15.56
C LYS A 10 -21.51 -5.13 16.14
N GLY A 11 -20.46 -5.33 15.34
CA GLY A 11 -19.12 -5.64 15.86
C GLY A 11 -18.75 -7.11 15.89
N GLN A 12 -19.30 -7.93 14.98
CA GLN A 12 -18.75 -9.27 14.76
C GLN A 12 -17.31 -9.17 14.25
N ASP A 13 -16.52 -10.18 14.58
CA ASP A 13 -15.15 -10.30 14.07
C ASP A 13 -15.16 -10.45 12.54
N SER A 14 -14.30 -9.70 11.87
CA SER A 14 -14.09 -9.83 10.43
C SER A 14 -13.03 -10.89 10.12
N ALA A 15 -12.91 -11.27 8.86
CA ALA A 15 -11.85 -12.19 8.41
C ALA A 15 -10.41 -11.69 8.68
N THR A 16 -10.24 -10.42 9.05
CA THR A 16 -8.95 -9.82 9.41
C THR A 16 -8.76 -9.63 10.92
N ALA A 17 -9.72 -10.11 11.75
CA ALA A 17 -9.55 -10.14 13.19
C ALA A 17 -8.52 -11.20 13.57
N ASP A 18 -7.56 -10.85 14.42
CA ASP A 18 -6.54 -11.80 14.85
C ASP A 18 -7.11 -12.84 15.82
N ALA A 19 -6.56 -14.05 15.78
CA ALA A 19 -6.92 -15.09 16.74
C ALA A 19 -6.62 -14.60 18.16
N GLY A 20 -7.56 -14.80 19.08
CA GLY A 20 -7.45 -14.33 20.45
C GLY A 20 -7.86 -12.87 20.68
N SER A 21 -8.07 -12.08 19.63
CA SER A 21 -8.56 -10.70 19.76
C SER A 21 -9.98 -10.69 20.35
N ILE A 22 -10.22 -9.74 21.24
CA ILE A 22 -11.51 -9.61 21.93
C ILE A 22 -12.14 -8.28 21.54
N SER A 23 -13.19 -8.32 20.72
CA SER A 23 -14.00 -7.16 20.41
C SER A 23 -14.89 -6.74 21.60
N LYS A 24 -15.58 -5.62 21.50
CA LYS A 24 -16.50 -5.14 22.55
C LYS A 24 -17.62 -6.14 22.89
N GLY A 25 -17.89 -7.10 22.01
CA GLY A 25 -18.81 -8.21 22.25
C GLY A 25 -18.34 -9.21 23.31
N GLY A 26 -17.08 -9.14 23.74
CA GLY A 26 -16.53 -9.89 24.86
C GLY A 26 -16.07 -11.32 24.56
N ASN A 27 -16.30 -11.83 23.34
CA ASN A 27 -15.83 -13.15 22.94
C ASN A 27 -14.46 -13.04 22.25
N SER A 28 -13.58 -14.01 22.55
CA SER A 28 -12.29 -14.14 21.85
C SER A 28 -12.51 -14.74 20.47
N ASN A 29 -11.90 -14.15 19.44
CA ASN A 29 -11.91 -14.69 18.09
C ASN A 29 -11.10 -16.00 18.02
N PRO A 30 -11.71 -17.15 17.69
CA PRO A 30 -10.99 -18.42 17.56
C PRO A 30 -10.32 -18.61 16.20
N PHE A 31 -10.61 -17.75 15.21
CA PHE A 31 -10.19 -17.94 13.83
C PHE A 31 -8.90 -17.21 13.51
N GLN A 32 -8.11 -17.78 12.61
CA GLN A 32 -6.91 -17.11 12.08
C GLN A 32 -7.27 -15.95 11.15
N ALA A 33 -6.56 -14.84 11.31
CA ALA A 33 -6.72 -13.67 10.46
C ALA A 33 -6.18 -13.93 9.05
N ILE A 34 -6.91 -13.42 8.06
CA ILE A 34 -6.38 -13.24 6.70
C ILE A 34 -5.50 -11.99 6.70
N ASP A 35 -4.24 -12.14 6.30
CA ASP A 35 -3.36 -11.00 6.08
C ASP A 35 -3.59 -10.43 4.67
N ILE A 36 -4.22 -9.24 4.62
CA ILE A 36 -4.60 -8.60 3.35
C ILE A 36 -3.37 -8.21 2.51
N ALA A 37 -2.28 -7.78 3.15
CA ALA A 37 -1.08 -7.39 2.43
C ALA A 37 -0.40 -8.61 1.79
N SER A 38 -0.26 -9.72 2.52
CA SER A 38 0.23 -10.98 1.97
C SER A 38 -0.65 -11.48 0.83
N LEU A 39 -1.97 -11.47 1.02
CA LEU A 39 -2.92 -11.86 -0.01
C LEU A 39 -2.80 -10.99 -1.25
N GLY A 40 -2.65 -9.68 -1.08
CA GLY A 40 -2.45 -8.74 -2.19
C GLY A 40 -1.20 -9.05 -3.02
N MET A 41 -0.08 -9.36 -2.36
CA MET A 41 1.15 -9.78 -3.05
C MET A 41 0.95 -11.07 -3.86
N GLU A 42 0.25 -12.06 -3.30
CA GLU A 42 -0.01 -13.33 -4.00
C GLU A 42 -0.98 -13.15 -5.17
N LEU A 43 -1.92 -12.23 -5.08
CA LEU A 43 -2.84 -11.86 -6.16
C LEU A 43 -2.22 -10.93 -7.21
N GLY A 44 -0.93 -10.61 -7.11
CA GLY A 44 -0.19 -9.84 -8.10
C GLY A 44 -0.24 -8.32 -7.92
N ALA A 45 -0.54 -7.83 -6.72
CA ALA A 45 -0.36 -6.40 -6.44
C ALA A 45 1.12 -6.03 -6.58
N THR A 46 1.37 -4.97 -7.36
CA THR A 46 2.72 -4.49 -7.69
C THR A 46 3.19 -3.36 -6.78
N TYR A 47 2.30 -2.85 -5.92
CA TYR A 47 2.62 -1.96 -4.81
C TYR A 47 1.81 -2.40 -3.59
N VAL A 48 2.48 -2.78 -2.51
CA VAL A 48 1.83 -3.21 -1.27
C VAL A 48 2.41 -2.46 -0.09
N ALA A 49 1.55 -1.78 0.64
CA ALA A 49 1.91 -1.05 1.85
C ALA A 49 0.91 -1.34 2.97
N ARG A 50 1.37 -1.17 4.20
CA ARG A 50 0.51 -1.16 5.38
C ARG A 50 0.84 0.05 6.23
N SER A 51 -0.18 0.68 6.80
CA SER A 51 0.02 1.77 7.74
C SER A 51 -1.10 1.82 8.77
N PHE A 52 -0.96 2.73 9.70
CA PHE A 52 -1.90 2.95 10.77
C PHE A 52 -2.58 4.31 10.62
N SER A 53 -3.88 4.39 10.79
CA SER A 53 -4.64 5.64 10.66
C SER A 53 -4.24 6.72 11.67
N GLY A 54 -3.61 6.31 12.77
CA GLY A 54 -3.06 7.20 13.79
C GLY A 54 -1.67 7.76 13.46
N ASP A 55 -1.00 7.23 12.42
CA ASP A 55 0.30 7.70 11.94
C ASP A 55 0.17 8.33 10.55
N LYS A 56 -0.21 9.60 10.52
CA LYS A 56 -0.38 10.35 9.28
C LYS A 56 0.95 10.65 8.57
N ALA A 57 2.04 10.75 9.32
CA ALA A 57 3.36 11.02 8.77
C ALA A 57 3.82 9.88 7.86
N GLN A 58 3.55 8.63 8.24
CA GLN A 58 3.82 7.46 7.41
C GLN A 58 2.73 7.24 6.34
N LEU A 59 1.45 7.39 6.68
CA LEU A 59 0.33 7.05 5.81
C LEU A 59 0.25 7.94 4.57
N ILE A 60 0.45 9.26 4.71
CA ILE A 60 0.28 10.20 3.60
C ILE A 60 1.29 9.95 2.47
N PRO A 61 2.60 9.81 2.71
CA PRO A 61 3.56 9.45 1.67
C PRO A 61 3.23 8.12 0.98
N LEU A 62 2.81 7.10 1.72
CA LEU A 62 2.43 5.80 1.15
C LEU A 62 1.23 5.92 0.21
N ILE A 63 0.21 6.72 0.56
CA ILE A 63 -0.93 6.98 -0.32
C ILE A 63 -0.49 7.73 -1.59
N LYS A 64 0.34 8.76 -1.46
CA LYS A 64 0.86 9.52 -2.60
C LYS A 64 1.64 8.62 -3.55
N ALA A 65 2.54 7.79 -3.01
CA ALA A 65 3.32 6.83 -3.80
C ALA A 65 2.42 5.80 -4.50
N GLY A 66 1.41 5.26 -3.80
CA GLY A 66 0.44 4.33 -4.38
C GLY A 66 -0.40 4.95 -5.50
N LEU A 67 -0.75 6.24 -5.41
CA LEU A 67 -1.45 6.97 -6.47
C LEU A 67 -0.56 7.27 -7.69
N ALA A 68 0.73 7.46 -7.47
CA ALA A 68 1.71 7.67 -8.55
C ALA A 68 2.16 6.36 -9.20
N HIS A 69 1.94 5.22 -8.55
CA HIS A 69 2.34 3.91 -9.03
C HIS A 69 1.53 3.50 -10.27
N LYS A 70 2.21 3.07 -11.32
CA LYS A 70 1.57 2.55 -12.55
C LYS A 70 1.40 1.05 -12.44
N GLY A 71 0.35 0.60 -11.78
CA GLY A 71 0.08 -0.82 -11.53
C GLY A 71 -1.02 -1.00 -10.52
N PHE A 72 -1.14 -2.21 -9.96
CA PHE A 72 -2.10 -2.49 -8.91
C PHE A 72 -1.50 -2.13 -7.54
N ALA A 73 -1.97 -1.04 -6.93
CA ALA A 73 -1.58 -0.61 -5.59
C ALA A 73 -2.59 -1.07 -4.54
N LEU A 74 -2.12 -1.76 -3.50
CA LEU A 74 -2.88 -2.15 -2.32
C LEU A 74 -2.28 -1.51 -1.07
N ILE A 75 -3.09 -0.77 -0.33
CA ILE A 75 -2.68 -0.19 0.96
C ILE A 75 -3.64 -0.68 2.05
N ASP A 76 -3.13 -1.49 2.97
CA ASP A 76 -3.86 -1.96 4.16
C ASP A 76 -3.72 -0.92 5.28
N VAL A 77 -4.78 -0.16 5.55
CA VAL A 77 -4.77 0.84 6.61
C VAL A 77 -5.46 0.29 7.86
N ILE A 78 -4.66 -0.03 8.88
CA ILE A 78 -5.19 -0.39 10.20
C ILE A 78 -5.86 0.84 10.80
N SER A 79 -7.15 0.71 11.08
CA SER A 79 -7.96 1.82 11.60
C SER A 79 -9.00 1.27 12.57
N PRO A 80 -8.74 1.36 13.87
CA PRO A 80 -9.61 0.83 14.89
C PRO A 80 -11.05 1.32 14.75
N CYS A 81 -12.00 0.41 14.93
CA CYS A 81 -13.40 0.81 15.08
C CYS A 81 -13.61 1.29 16.51
N VAL A 82 -13.69 2.61 16.71
CA VAL A 82 -13.81 3.23 18.03
C VAL A 82 -15.05 2.77 18.80
N THR A 83 -16.09 2.30 18.09
CA THR A 83 -17.34 1.84 18.69
C THR A 83 -17.25 0.39 19.15
N PHE A 84 -16.64 -0.49 18.35
CA PHE A 84 -16.76 -1.94 18.55
C PHE A 84 -15.43 -2.66 18.77
N ASN A 85 -14.29 -2.08 18.38
CA ASN A 85 -13.00 -2.77 18.38
C ASN A 85 -11.83 -1.88 18.80
N ASN A 86 -12.05 -1.00 19.78
CA ASN A 86 -11.02 -0.15 20.40
C ASN A 86 -11.04 -0.32 21.91
N ASN A 87 -10.90 -1.55 22.38
CA ASN A 87 -10.90 -1.95 23.79
C ASN A 87 -9.63 -2.73 24.13
N ALA A 88 -9.33 -2.89 25.40
CA ALA A 88 -8.08 -3.48 25.90
C ALA A 88 -7.79 -4.91 25.40
N GLY A 89 -8.80 -5.67 24.99
CA GLY A 89 -8.61 -7.03 24.43
C GLY A 89 -8.41 -7.08 22.92
N SER A 90 -8.51 -5.94 22.23
CA SER A 90 -8.44 -5.89 20.76
C SER A 90 -7.01 -5.65 20.25
N THR A 91 -6.52 -6.54 19.40
CA THR A 91 -5.26 -6.39 18.66
C THR A 91 -5.30 -5.32 17.54
N LYS A 92 -6.47 -4.72 17.31
CA LYS A 92 -6.66 -3.59 16.39
C LYS A 92 -6.94 -2.29 17.14
N SER A 93 -6.88 -2.25 18.49
CA SER A 93 -7.04 -1.01 19.25
C SER A 93 -5.90 -0.02 18.97
N TYR A 94 -6.13 1.26 19.23
CA TYR A 94 -5.09 2.28 19.07
C TYR A 94 -3.88 2.00 19.95
N ASP A 95 -4.09 1.58 21.19
CA ASP A 95 -3.01 1.33 22.14
C ASP A 95 -2.20 0.12 21.70
N TYR A 96 -2.85 -1.01 21.43
CA TYR A 96 -2.17 -2.20 20.94
C TYR A 96 -1.37 -1.93 19.66
N THR A 97 -2.00 -1.26 18.68
CA THR A 97 -1.34 -0.98 17.40
C THR A 97 -0.10 -0.12 17.59
N ARG A 98 -0.14 0.91 18.45
CA ARG A 98 1.03 1.77 18.71
C ARG A 98 2.18 1.03 19.38
N GLU A 99 1.88 0.09 20.24
CA GLU A 99 2.90 -0.68 20.99
C GLU A 99 3.56 -1.77 20.12
N HIS A 100 2.90 -2.24 19.07
CA HIS A 100 3.34 -3.40 18.29
C HIS A 100 3.72 -3.07 16.83
N ILE A 101 3.77 -1.79 16.45
CA ILE A 101 4.19 -1.40 15.10
C ILE A 101 5.70 -1.60 14.93
N GLU A 102 6.06 -2.32 13.87
CA GLU A 102 7.40 -2.35 13.31
C GLU A 102 7.39 -1.67 11.93
N ALA A 103 8.07 -0.55 11.79
CA ALA A 103 8.14 0.19 10.53
C ALA A 103 9.28 -0.33 9.64
N THR A 104 9.02 -0.53 8.36
CA THR A 104 10.04 -0.92 7.36
C THR A 104 11.01 0.21 7.08
N GLY A 105 10.57 1.46 7.20
CA GLY A 105 11.35 2.67 6.98
C GLY A 105 10.46 3.89 6.76
N SER A 106 11.09 5.03 6.58
CA SER A 106 10.43 6.24 6.11
C SER A 106 10.46 6.26 4.59
N ILE A 107 9.35 6.66 3.98
CA ILE A 107 9.22 6.83 2.52
C ILE A 107 8.66 8.22 2.24
N ASP A 108 9.17 8.86 1.20
CA ASP A 108 8.56 10.04 0.59
C ASP A 108 8.52 9.88 -0.93
N LEU A 109 7.60 10.57 -1.58
CA LEU A 109 7.48 10.57 -3.03
C LEU A 109 8.31 11.74 -3.60
N VAL A 110 9.45 11.41 -4.19
CA VAL A 110 10.28 12.37 -4.90
C VAL A 110 10.06 12.20 -6.40
N PRO A 111 9.63 13.26 -7.13
CA PRO A 111 9.51 13.21 -8.59
C PRO A 111 10.87 12.91 -9.24
N MET A 112 10.90 12.03 -10.25
CA MET A 112 12.14 11.54 -10.88
C MET A 112 13.04 12.67 -11.41
N LYS A 113 12.47 13.81 -11.83
CA LYS A 113 13.22 15.01 -12.27
C LYS A 113 13.88 15.78 -11.12
N SER A 114 13.51 15.50 -9.90
CA SER A 114 14.01 16.15 -8.69
C SER A 114 14.72 15.16 -7.78
N GLU A 115 15.03 13.96 -8.28
CA GLU A 115 15.71 12.94 -7.50
C GLU A 115 17.16 13.37 -7.21
N ILE A 116 17.53 13.36 -5.92
CA ILE A 116 18.89 13.52 -5.46
C ILE A 116 19.38 12.16 -5.00
N VAL A 117 20.28 11.56 -5.78
CA VAL A 117 20.90 10.28 -5.41
C VAL A 117 21.96 10.51 -4.35
N HIS A 118 21.79 9.90 -3.20
CA HIS A 118 22.71 10.00 -2.09
C HIS A 118 23.01 8.61 -1.49
N ASP A 119 24.29 8.30 -1.36
CA ASP A 119 24.74 7.05 -0.73
C ASP A 119 25.40 7.35 0.61
N GLN A 120 24.88 6.72 1.66
CA GLN A 120 25.40 6.84 3.02
C GLN A 120 25.36 5.50 3.74
N PRO A 121 26.26 5.25 4.72
CA PRO A 121 26.20 4.05 5.53
C PRO A 121 24.90 3.94 6.36
N THR A 122 24.40 2.72 6.55
CA THR A 122 23.24 2.46 7.41
C THR A 122 23.49 2.96 8.84
N GLY A 123 22.46 3.52 9.46
CA GLY A 123 22.53 4.08 10.82
C GLY A 123 23.21 5.43 10.93
N THR A 124 23.56 6.08 9.81
CA THR A 124 24.14 7.41 9.81
C THR A 124 23.12 8.48 9.42
N THR A 125 23.38 9.72 9.86
CA THR A 125 22.65 10.91 9.45
C THR A 125 23.61 11.82 8.69
N GLN A 126 23.22 12.26 7.49
CA GLN A 126 23.99 13.22 6.71
C GLN A 126 23.08 14.35 6.23
N SER A 127 23.67 15.55 6.05
CA SER A 127 23.01 16.68 5.45
C SER A 127 23.08 16.59 3.92
N ILE A 128 21.97 16.83 3.28
CA ILE A 128 21.86 16.87 1.82
C ILE A 128 21.32 18.23 1.43
N THR A 129 21.98 18.88 0.46
CA THR A 129 21.49 20.13 -0.12
C THR A 129 20.48 19.83 -1.23
N LEU A 130 19.32 20.44 -1.15
CA LEU A 130 18.25 20.34 -2.14
C LEU A 130 18.49 21.29 -3.33
N HIS A 131 17.63 21.20 -4.34
CA HIS A 131 17.72 22.02 -5.56
C HIS A 131 17.45 23.51 -5.34
N ASP A 132 16.86 23.88 -4.22
CA ASP A 132 16.55 25.24 -3.77
C ASP A 132 17.56 25.78 -2.74
N ASP A 133 18.70 25.11 -2.61
CA ASP A 133 19.78 25.38 -1.64
C ASP A 133 19.38 25.13 -0.16
N ASP A 134 18.19 24.59 0.11
CA ASP A 134 17.81 24.15 1.45
C ASP A 134 18.59 22.90 1.86
N GLU A 135 18.92 22.79 3.14
CA GLU A 135 19.58 21.61 3.71
C GLU A 135 18.58 20.74 4.48
N ILE A 136 18.60 19.44 4.19
CA ILE A 136 17.86 18.43 4.94
C ILE A 136 18.79 17.40 5.57
N ALA A 137 18.47 16.96 6.77
CA ALA A 137 19.15 15.84 7.41
C ALA A 137 18.44 14.54 7.05
N VAL A 138 19.15 13.63 6.40
CA VAL A 138 18.63 12.30 6.03
C VAL A 138 19.28 11.25 6.92
N HIS A 139 18.46 10.47 7.60
CA HIS A 139 18.90 9.34 8.42
C HIS A 139 18.62 8.02 7.69
N LYS A 140 19.69 7.25 7.40
CA LYS A 140 19.54 5.90 6.84
C LYS A 140 19.36 4.91 8.00
N LEU A 141 18.24 4.19 7.97
CA LEU A 141 17.91 3.23 9.04
C LEU A 141 18.94 2.09 9.13
N HIS A 142 19.12 1.55 10.33
CA HIS A 142 20.07 0.46 10.60
C HIS A 142 19.76 -0.86 9.90
N ARG A 143 18.50 -1.06 9.47
CA ARG A 143 18.08 -2.29 8.80
C ARG A 143 18.00 -2.03 7.30
N GLU A 144 18.70 -2.84 6.53
CA GLU A 144 18.51 -2.92 5.09
C GLU A 144 17.13 -3.52 4.82
N TRP A 145 16.27 -2.74 4.19
CA TRP A 145 14.97 -3.17 3.69
C TRP A 145 14.93 -2.94 2.19
N ASP A 146 14.82 -4.02 1.42
CA ASP A 146 14.60 -3.96 -0.01
C ASP A 146 13.13 -4.30 -0.33
N PRO A 147 12.29 -3.30 -0.60
CA PRO A 147 10.89 -3.54 -0.92
C PRO A 147 10.70 -4.15 -2.32
N THR A 148 11.73 -4.27 -3.16
CA THR A 148 11.62 -4.87 -4.48
C THR A 148 11.74 -6.39 -4.46
N ASP A 149 12.25 -6.97 -3.37
CA ASP A 149 12.34 -8.42 -3.19
C ASP A 149 11.07 -8.99 -2.54
N LYS A 150 10.20 -9.58 -3.35
CA LYS A 150 8.94 -10.20 -2.92
C LYS A 150 9.16 -11.32 -1.89
N GLN A 151 10.24 -12.10 -2.01
CA GLN A 151 10.50 -13.21 -1.10
C GLN A 151 10.90 -12.70 0.27
N SER A 152 11.80 -11.72 0.33
CA SER A 152 12.19 -11.04 1.56
C SER A 152 11.01 -10.36 2.23
N ALA A 153 10.14 -9.70 1.45
CA ALA A 153 8.91 -9.10 1.96
C ALA A 153 7.99 -10.12 2.63
N SER A 154 7.73 -11.24 1.96
CA SER A 154 6.90 -12.34 2.49
C SER A 154 7.50 -12.95 3.75
N ALA A 155 8.81 -13.22 3.76
CA ALA A 155 9.51 -13.77 4.92
C ALA A 155 9.43 -12.81 6.12
N ARG A 156 9.60 -11.50 5.89
CA ARG A 156 9.51 -10.47 6.93
C ARG A 156 8.12 -10.37 7.54
N MET A 157 7.08 -10.40 6.70
CA MET A 157 5.69 -10.38 7.18
C MET A 157 5.37 -11.59 8.06
N ASN A 158 5.82 -12.78 7.64
CA ASN A 158 5.63 -14.00 8.43
C ASN A 158 6.36 -13.94 9.76
N ARG A 159 7.56 -13.35 9.78
CA ARG A 159 8.32 -13.18 11.02
C ARG A 159 7.64 -12.18 11.95
N ALA A 160 7.26 -11.01 11.48
CA ALA A 160 6.55 -10.01 12.27
C ALA A 160 5.27 -10.60 12.89
N LYS A 161 4.51 -11.39 12.11
CA LYS A 161 3.33 -12.08 12.62
C LYS A 161 3.67 -13.09 13.73
N ALA A 162 4.76 -13.84 13.60
CA ALA A 162 5.21 -14.80 14.62
C ALA A 162 5.66 -14.10 15.91
N ASP A 163 6.26 -12.91 15.78
CA ASP A 163 6.75 -12.10 16.90
C ASP A 163 5.61 -11.25 17.54
N GLY A 164 4.39 -11.31 16.99
CA GLY A 164 3.24 -10.51 17.47
C GLY A 164 3.32 -9.03 17.06
N GLU A 165 4.15 -8.69 16.09
CA GLU A 165 4.36 -7.35 15.58
C GLU A 165 3.53 -7.07 14.33
N ILE A 166 3.24 -5.80 14.10
CA ILE A 166 2.53 -5.31 12.92
C ILE A 166 3.53 -4.60 12.02
N LEU A 167 3.92 -5.24 10.92
CA LEU A 167 4.81 -4.64 9.94
C LEU A 167 4.07 -3.52 9.20
N THR A 168 4.63 -2.30 9.22
CA THR A 168 4.08 -1.11 8.53
C THR A 168 5.12 -0.45 7.64
N GLY A 169 4.67 0.39 6.72
CA GLY A 169 5.49 1.05 5.70
C GLY A 169 5.26 0.46 4.32
N LEU A 170 6.19 0.73 3.41
CA LEU A 170 6.23 0.08 2.09
C LEU A 170 6.72 -1.35 2.27
N ILE A 171 5.85 -2.33 1.98
CA ILE A 171 6.16 -3.75 2.13
C ILE A 171 6.76 -4.30 0.84
N TYR A 172 6.13 -4.02 -0.30
CA TYR A 172 6.57 -4.50 -1.60
C TYR A 172 6.27 -3.51 -2.71
N VAL A 173 7.20 -3.37 -3.66
CA VAL A 173 6.99 -2.65 -4.92
C VAL A 173 7.71 -3.37 -6.05
N SER A 174 7.01 -3.65 -7.15
CA SER A 174 7.62 -4.20 -8.36
C SER A 174 8.10 -3.08 -9.26
N ASN A 175 9.27 -3.27 -9.88
CA ASN A 175 9.77 -2.43 -10.95
C ASN A 175 9.29 -2.88 -12.34
N ASP A 176 8.73 -4.11 -12.42
CA ASP A 176 8.15 -4.68 -13.63
C ASP A 176 6.62 -4.68 -13.50
N TYR A 177 6.01 -3.60 -13.96
CA TYR A 177 4.56 -3.40 -13.89
C TYR A 177 4.01 -2.77 -15.15
N ASN A 178 2.78 -3.16 -15.49
CA ASN A 178 1.94 -2.50 -16.48
C ASN A 178 0.63 -2.09 -15.82
N ASP A 179 0.21 -0.85 -16.03
CA ASP A 179 -1.12 -0.43 -15.65
C ASP A 179 -2.17 -0.89 -16.68
N LEU A 180 -3.43 -0.89 -16.27
CA LEU A 180 -4.53 -1.29 -17.13
C LEU A 180 -4.64 -0.40 -18.38
N VAL A 181 -4.32 0.88 -18.25
CA VAL A 181 -4.34 1.87 -19.35
C VAL A 181 -3.32 1.48 -20.42
N GLY A 182 -2.08 1.16 -20.00
CA GLY A 182 -1.03 0.69 -20.90
C GLY A 182 -1.36 -0.68 -21.53
N MET A 183 -1.87 -1.62 -20.73
CA MET A 183 -2.25 -2.96 -21.21
C MET A 183 -3.38 -2.91 -22.25
N LEU A 184 -4.34 -2.02 -22.08
CA LEU A 184 -5.45 -1.81 -23.02
C LEU A 184 -5.11 -0.86 -24.15
N ASN A 185 -3.87 -0.34 -24.20
CA ASN A 185 -3.43 0.64 -25.19
C ASN A 185 -4.39 1.83 -25.30
N MET A 186 -4.85 2.33 -24.16
CA MET A 186 -5.76 3.47 -24.09
C MET A 186 -5.04 4.77 -24.42
N SER A 187 -5.80 5.77 -24.88
CA SER A 187 -5.27 7.11 -25.15
C SER A 187 -4.74 7.75 -23.86
N GLU A 188 -3.54 8.36 -23.94
CA GLU A 188 -2.98 9.16 -22.83
C GLU A 188 -3.76 10.47 -22.61
N ARG A 189 -4.48 10.93 -23.65
CA ARG A 189 -5.34 12.11 -23.54
C ARG A 189 -6.72 11.71 -23.04
N PRO A 190 -7.31 12.49 -22.12
CA PRO A 190 -8.67 12.29 -21.65
C PRO A 190 -9.67 12.27 -22.85
N MET A 191 -10.68 11.40 -22.77
CA MET A 191 -11.65 11.21 -23.86
C MET A 191 -12.38 12.51 -24.24
N ASN A 192 -12.62 13.41 -23.29
CA ASN A 192 -13.25 14.71 -23.53
C ASN A 192 -12.35 15.73 -24.26
N GLU A 193 -11.08 15.43 -24.41
CA GLU A 193 -10.11 16.23 -25.18
C GLU A 193 -9.86 15.68 -26.59
N LEU A 194 -10.43 14.52 -26.90
CA LEU A 194 -10.33 13.89 -28.22
C LEU A 194 -11.34 14.53 -29.17
N THR A 195 -10.91 14.75 -30.41
CA THR A 195 -11.76 15.26 -31.48
C THR A 195 -12.67 14.17 -32.03
N GLU A 196 -13.79 14.54 -32.68
CA GLU A 196 -14.68 13.61 -33.34
C GLU A 196 -13.93 12.70 -34.34
N LYS A 197 -12.95 13.23 -35.06
CA LYS A 197 -12.14 12.46 -36.01
C LYS A 197 -11.29 11.39 -35.36
N GLU A 198 -10.87 11.61 -34.11
CA GLU A 198 -10.06 10.65 -33.33
C GLU A 198 -10.95 9.60 -32.66
N LEU A 199 -12.18 9.96 -32.31
CA LEU A 199 -13.16 9.05 -31.69
C LEU A 199 -13.89 8.18 -32.74
N CYS A 200 -14.04 8.69 -33.97
CA CYS A 200 -14.72 7.98 -35.07
C CYS A 200 -13.72 7.38 -36.04
N PRO A 201 -13.62 6.06 -36.15
CA PRO A 201 -12.59 5.39 -36.97
C PRO A 201 -12.75 5.65 -38.47
N GLY A 202 -13.89 6.20 -38.93
CA GLY A 202 -14.16 6.52 -40.32
C GLY A 202 -14.57 5.32 -41.18
N GLN A 203 -14.99 5.62 -42.42
CA GLN A 203 -15.57 4.63 -43.32
C GLN A 203 -14.62 3.50 -43.68
N LYS A 204 -13.34 3.79 -43.86
CA LYS A 204 -12.33 2.78 -44.24
C LYS A 204 -12.23 1.66 -43.21
N VAL A 205 -12.17 2.01 -41.90
CA VAL A 205 -12.08 1.01 -40.81
C VAL A 205 -13.38 0.21 -40.72
N LEU A 206 -14.53 0.87 -40.92
CA LEU A 206 -15.82 0.18 -40.96
C LEU A 206 -15.89 -0.84 -42.13
N ASP A 207 -15.37 -0.48 -43.29
CA ASP A 207 -15.33 -1.39 -44.46
C ASP A 207 -14.38 -2.58 -44.20
N GLU A 208 -13.24 -2.36 -43.52
CA GLU A 208 -12.32 -3.44 -43.13
C GLU A 208 -12.98 -4.40 -42.11
N ILE A 209 -13.68 -3.87 -41.11
CA ILE A 209 -14.42 -4.69 -40.14
C ILE A 209 -15.51 -5.51 -40.87
N ASN A 210 -16.29 -4.87 -41.74
CA ASN A 210 -17.36 -5.52 -42.48
C ASN A 210 -16.84 -6.59 -43.45
N ALA A 211 -15.64 -6.39 -44.03
CA ALA A 211 -15.01 -7.40 -44.90
C ALA A 211 -14.65 -8.68 -44.15
N GLY A 212 -14.33 -8.60 -42.85
CA GLY A 212 -14.07 -9.74 -42.01
C GLY A 212 -15.29 -10.62 -41.69
N PHE A 213 -16.49 -10.12 -41.94
CA PHE A 213 -17.76 -10.82 -41.70
C PHE A 213 -18.44 -11.32 -43.03
N ARG A 214 -17.78 -11.18 -44.14
CA ARG A 214 -18.19 -11.72 -45.45
C ARG A 214 -17.30 -12.88 -45.82
#